data_73e3168b72c611fdc3591f23bef09f5d
#
_entry.id   73e3168b72c611fdc3591f23bef09f5d
#
_cell.length_a   1.000
_cell.length_b   1.000
_cell.length_c   1.000
_cell.angle_alpha   90.00
_cell.angle_beta   90.00
_cell.angle_gamma   90.00
#
_symmetry.space_group_name_H-M   'P 1'
#
loop_
_entity.id
_entity.type
_entity.pdbx_description
1 polymer ?
#
loop_
_entity_poly.entity_id
_entity_poly.type
_entity_poly.pdbx_seq_one_letter_code
_entity_poly.pdbx_strand_id
1 'polypeptide(L)'
;LGILFFYKYYEFAGSLITDFFSLLNIGIDIPRWNVLLPVGISFYIFQAVGYAVDVYRGTIKAEKNFVVYALFISFFPQLVAGPIERAKNMLPQFREKHKFSYENFDAGLRLMIWGFFMKLCVADRVSTYVDAVYNNYMEHSGVSLLLATFFFTFQIYCDFAGYSLIAIGSSKMMGFTLMENFHRPYFAKSIKEFWRRWHISLSTWFKDYLYIPLGGNRVGHYRHLWNLFVTFLVSGIWHGANLTFVLWGSLHGLYQIVGIEKNRLLPKVNVSKRLHTVFNCLVTFVLVMFAWIFFRANDLHSAFSIIAKIFTDRGSLFTGEGIPSLLLGFMCIGILMLKEIKDEMSIKVHALNSKNYWVRIISISLFIAFIILTASFNGGAFIYFQF
;
A
#
# COMPACT_ATOMS: atom_id res chain seq x y z
N LEU A 1 -16.69 14.46 -2.63
CA LEU A 1 -17.08 13.02 -2.70
C LEU A 1 -17.91 12.73 -3.95
N GLY A 2 -18.88 13.58 -4.34
CA GLY A 2 -19.69 13.38 -5.56
C GLY A 2 -18.85 13.27 -6.83
N ILE A 3 -17.80 14.09 -6.97
CA ILE A 3 -16.84 14.02 -8.08
C ILE A 3 -16.15 12.65 -8.11
N LEU A 4 -15.65 12.17 -6.96
CA LEU A 4 -15.01 10.84 -6.85
C LEU A 4 -15.99 9.72 -7.22
N PHE A 5 -17.25 9.81 -6.75
CA PHE A 5 -18.28 8.85 -7.10
C PHE A 5 -18.50 8.79 -8.60
N PHE A 6 -18.65 9.94 -9.26
CA PHE A 6 -18.90 10.03 -10.69
C PHE A 6 -17.74 9.43 -11.52
N TYR A 7 -16.49 9.78 -11.20
CA TYR A 7 -15.34 9.30 -11.96
C TYR A 7 -14.96 7.84 -11.68
N LYS A 8 -15.21 7.34 -10.47
CA LYS A 8 -14.69 6.02 -10.06
C LYS A 8 -15.78 4.95 -9.87
N TYR A 9 -16.98 5.34 -9.41
CA TYR A 9 -17.98 4.36 -8.97
C TYR A 9 -19.25 4.34 -9.80
N TYR A 10 -19.47 5.29 -10.69
CA TYR A 10 -20.72 5.37 -11.47
C TYR A 10 -20.96 4.11 -12.30
N GLU A 11 -19.96 3.68 -13.08
CA GLU A 11 -20.10 2.49 -13.93
C GLU A 11 -20.26 1.21 -13.09
N PHE A 12 -19.52 1.10 -12.00
CA PHE A 12 -19.62 -0.04 -11.08
C PHE A 12 -20.99 -0.10 -10.41
N ALA A 13 -21.53 1.01 -9.92
CA ALA A 13 -22.87 1.06 -9.38
C ALA A 13 -23.92 0.73 -10.44
N GLY A 14 -23.73 1.26 -11.66
CA GLY A 14 -24.58 0.97 -12.81
C GLY A 14 -24.61 -0.52 -13.15
N SER A 15 -23.43 -1.18 -13.23
CA SER A 15 -23.37 -2.62 -13.51
C SER A 15 -24.06 -3.44 -12.41
N LEU A 16 -23.84 -3.14 -11.12
CA LEU A 16 -24.50 -3.85 -10.02
C LEU A 16 -26.04 -3.69 -10.07
N ILE A 17 -26.53 -2.51 -10.42
CA ILE A 17 -27.97 -2.27 -10.58
C ILE A 17 -28.51 -3.06 -11.77
N THR A 18 -27.85 -3.00 -12.93
CA THR A 18 -28.24 -3.76 -14.12
C THR A 18 -28.26 -5.27 -13.84
N ASP A 19 -27.23 -5.81 -13.19
CA ASP A 19 -27.14 -7.22 -12.83
C ASP A 19 -28.25 -7.62 -11.86
N PHE A 20 -28.53 -6.80 -10.84
CA PHE A 20 -29.61 -7.06 -9.89
C PHE A 20 -30.98 -7.10 -10.57
N PHE A 21 -31.29 -6.15 -11.44
CA PHE A 21 -32.58 -6.13 -12.15
C PHE A 21 -32.68 -7.22 -13.22
N SER A 22 -31.56 -7.64 -13.81
CA SER A 22 -31.54 -8.78 -14.74
C SER A 22 -31.94 -10.10 -14.04
N LEU A 23 -31.56 -10.30 -12.76
CA LEU A 23 -32.01 -11.43 -11.95
C LEU A 23 -33.54 -11.44 -11.73
N LEU A 24 -34.16 -10.28 -11.82
CA LEU A 24 -35.61 -10.12 -11.73
C LEU A 24 -36.29 -10.13 -13.10
N ASN A 25 -35.56 -10.45 -14.19
CA ASN A 25 -36.01 -10.37 -15.59
C ASN A 25 -36.46 -8.95 -16.00
N ILE A 26 -35.91 -7.89 -15.38
CA ILE A 26 -36.20 -6.50 -15.72
C ILE A 26 -34.97 -5.94 -16.45
N GLY A 27 -35.12 -5.63 -17.74
CA GLY A 27 -34.08 -4.97 -18.54
C GLY A 27 -33.97 -3.49 -18.18
N ILE A 28 -32.88 -3.08 -17.53
CA ILE A 28 -32.53 -1.67 -17.30
C ILE A 28 -31.20 -1.41 -18.01
N ASP A 29 -31.18 -0.39 -18.86
CA ASP A 29 -29.95 0.09 -19.51
C ASP A 29 -29.50 1.38 -18.81
N ILE A 30 -28.35 1.33 -18.14
CA ILE A 30 -27.75 2.50 -17.51
C ILE A 30 -26.64 3.00 -18.45
N PRO A 31 -26.70 4.27 -18.89
CA PRO A 31 -25.70 4.82 -19.80
C PRO A 31 -24.29 4.67 -19.25
N ARG A 32 -23.37 4.15 -20.05
CA ARG A 32 -21.94 4.06 -19.69
C ARG A 32 -21.24 5.37 -20.08
N TRP A 33 -20.45 5.88 -19.16
CA TRP A 33 -19.70 7.12 -19.38
C TRP A 33 -18.21 6.79 -19.29
N ASN A 34 -17.57 6.69 -20.42
CA ASN A 34 -16.13 6.40 -20.50
C ASN A 34 -15.33 7.67 -20.14
N VAL A 35 -15.17 7.94 -18.85
CA VAL A 35 -14.47 9.13 -18.34
C VAL A 35 -13.14 8.72 -17.75
N LEU A 36 -12.05 9.31 -18.25
CA LEU A 36 -10.72 9.06 -17.72
C LEU A 36 -10.61 9.56 -16.25
N LEU A 37 -10.17 8.68 -15.37
CA LEU A 37 -9.94 9.01 -13.96
C LEU A 37 -8.77 9.99 -13.84
N PRO A 38 -8.95 11.19 -13.29
CA PRO A 38 -7.84 12.12 -13.07
C PRO A 38 -6.81 11.52 -12.12
N VAL A 39 -5.53 11.62 -12.49
CA VAL A 39 -4.42 11.09 -11.71
C VAL A 39 -4.40 11.68 -10.29
N GLY A 40 -4.30 10.81 -9.28
CA GLY A 40 -4.23 11.21 -7.88
C GLY A 40 -5.57 11.66 -7.25
N ILE A 41 -6.71 11.61 -7.97
CA ILE A 41 -8.01 12.10 -7.48
C ILE A 41 -8.38 11.50 -6.11
N SER A 42 -8.14 10.22 -5.90
CA SER A 42 -8.44 9.54 -4.64
C SER A 42 -7.63 10.11 -3.46
N PHE A 43 -6.38 10.51 -3.71
CA PHE A 43 -5.48 11.05 -2.69
C PHE A 43 -5.80 12.50 -2.33
N TYR A 44 -5.89 13.40 -3.32
CA TYR A 44 -6.16 14.81 -3.03
C TYR A 44 -7.58 15.06 -2.52
N ILE A 45 -8.57 14.24 -2.89
CA ILE A 45 -9.91 14.33 -2.28
C ILE A 45 -9.85 13.99 -0.79
N PHE A 46 -9.08 12.98 -0.38
CA PHE A 46 -8.92 12.66 1.04
C PHE A 46 -8.24 13.79 1.82
N GLN A 47 -7.27 14.48 1.23
CA GLN A 47 -6.68 15.69 1.83
C GLN A 47 -7.72 16.80 1.98
N ALA A 48 -8.47 17.09 0.91
CA ALA A 48 -9.49 18.14 0.92
C ALA A 48 -10.62 17.85 1.91
N VAL A 49 -11.12 16.60 1.95
CA VAL A 49 -12.16 16.18 2.90
C VAL A 49 -11.63 16.22 4.33
N GLY A 50 -10.42 15.73 4.57
CA GLY A 50 -9.77 15.80 5.89
C GLY A 50 -9.63 17.23 6.37
N TYR A 51 -9.17 18.14 5.51
CA TYR A 51 -9.09 19.57 5.81
C TYR A 51 -10.47 20.15 6.18
N ALA A 52 -11.50 19.90 5.35
CA ALA A 52 -12.85 20.43 5.59
C ALA A 52 -13.43 19.93 6.94
N VAL A 53 -13.24 18.64 7.25
CA VAL A 53 -13.68 18.07 8.53
C VAL A 53 -12.91 18.64 9.70
N ASP A 54 -11.59 18.84 9.58
CA ASP A 54 -10.75 19.40 10.63
C ASP A 54 -11.13 20.85 10.93
N VAL A 55 -11.44 21.66 9.90
CA VAL A 55 -11.98 23.02 10.08
C VAL A 55 -13.36 22.98 10.73
N TYR A 56 -14.27 22.12 10.26
CA TYR A 56 -15.62 21.97 10.83
C TYR A 56 -15.58 21.56 12.31
N ARG A 57 -14.66 20.69 12.69
CA ARG A 57 -14.45 20.27 14.09
C ARG A 57 -13.72 21.33 14.95
N GLY A 58 -13.23 22.39 14.35
CA GLY A 58 -12.45 23.43 15.03
C GLY A 58 -11.04 22.96 15.44
N THR A 59 -10.54 21.84 14.92
CA THR A 59 -9.19 21.33 15.20
C THR A 59 -8.10 22.18 14.55
N ILE A 60 -8.43 22.82 13.44
CA ILE A 60 -7.60 23.81 12.76
C ILE A 60 -8.44 25.03 12.37
N LYS A 61 -7.79 26.19 12.24
CA LYS A 61 -8.41 27.39 11.65
C LYS A 61 -8.44 27.27 10.13
N ALA A 62 -9.51 27.78 9.50
CA ALA A 62 -9.60 27.81 8.04
C ALA A 62 -8.45 28.64 7.46
N GLU A 63 -7.81 28.12 6.41
CA GLU A 63 -6.80 28.83 5.65
C GLU A 63 -7.48 29.90 4.79
N LYS A 64 -7.10 31.17 4.98
CA LYS A 64 -7.67 32.31 4.25
C LYS A 64 -6.94 32.60 2.94
N ASN A 65 -5.70 32.13 2.81
CA ASN A 65 -4.92 32.31 1.61
C ASN A 65 -5.16 31.14 0.67
N PHE A 66 -5.85 31.41 -0.44
CA PHE A 66 -6.17 30.41 -1.47
C PHE A 66 -4.92 29.77 -2.06
N VAL A 67 -3.84 30.54 -2.26
CA VAL A 67 -2.58 30.01 -2.83
C VAL A 67 -1.94 28.98 -1.90
N VAL A 68 -1.93 29.24 -0.58
CA VAL A 68 -1.40 28.31 0.43
C VAL A 68 -2.25 27.04 0.48
N TYR A 69 -3.58 27.18 0.40
CA TYR A 69 -4.48 26.02 0.35
C TYR A 69 -4.30 25.21 -0.95
N ALA A 70 -4.23 25.89 -2.09
CA ALA A 70 -3.98 25.24 -3.38
C ALA A 70 -2.64 24.50 -3.38
N LEU A 71 -1.58 25.11 -2.83
CA LEU A 71 -0.28 24.47 -2.66
C LEU A 71 -0.38 23.20 -1.77
N PHE A 72 -1.15 23.24 -0.68
CA PHE A 72 -1.36 22.06 0.17
C PHE A 72 -1.97 20.88 -0.59
N ILE A 73 -2.96 21.14 -1.44
CA ILE A 73 -3.63 20.09 -2.22
C ILE A 73 -2.75 19.61 -3.38
N SER A 74 -1.99 20.52 -4.02
CA SER A 74 -1.22 20.24 -5.24
C SER A 74 0.29 20.07 -5.01
N PHE A 75 0.74 19.93 -3.76
CA PHE A 75 2.16 19.78 -3.43
C PHE A 75 2.76 18.59 -4.16
N PHE A 76 3.59 18.85 -5.17
CA PHE A 76 3.96 17.88 -6.19
C PHE A 76 4.61 16.59 -5.66
N PRO A 77 5.42 16.58 -4.58
CA PRO A 77 6.01 15.32 -4.12
C PRO A 77 4.97 14.29 -3.66
N GLN A 78 3.86 14.75 -3.07
CA GLN A 78 2.82 13.87 -2.53
C GLN A 78 1.61 13.67 -3.47
N LEU A 79 1.45 14.53 -4.49
CA LEU A 79 0.22 14.68 -5.26
C LEU A 79 -0.29 13.36 -5.86
N VAL A 80 0.60 12.54 -6.38
CA VAL A 80 0.24 11.35 -7.17
C VAL A 80 0.02 10.14 -6.28
N ALA A 81 0.97 9.81 -5.41
CA ALA A 81 0.94 8.63 -4.52
C ALA A 81 1.82 8.81 -3.27
N GLY A 82 2.10 10.03 -2.87
CA GLY A 82 2.76 10.33 -1.61
C GLY A 82 1.84 10.05 -0.41
N PRO A 83 2.34 10.23 0.82
CA PRO A 83 1.53 10.13 2.01
C PRO A 83 0.34 11.11 1.98
N ILE A 84 -0.84 10.69 2.45
CA ILE A 84 -2.02 11.55 2.59
C ILE A 84 -1.81 12.47 3.79
N GLU A 85 -1.24 13.64 3.52
CA GLU A 85 -0.85 14.58 4.56
C GLU A 85 -2.04 15.30 5.23
N ARG A 86 -1.82 15.70 6.47
CA ARG A 86 -2.78 16.50 7.24
C ARG A 86 -2.47 17.99 7.09
N ALA A 87 -3.52 18.79 6.91
CA ALA A 87 -3.38 20.23 6.83
C ALA A 87 -2.68 20.85 8.05
N LYS A 88 -2.94 20.32 9.25
CA LYS A 88 -2.30 20.77 10.49
C LYS A 88 -0.77 20.60 10.47
N ASN A 89 -0.24 19.66 9.68
CA ASN A 89 1.20 19.41 9.57
C ASN A 89 1.82 20.23 8.45
N MET A 90 1.13 20.38 7.30
CA MET A 90 1.69 20.98 6.10
C MET A 90 1.49 22.49 6.01
N LEU A 91 0.30 23.02 6.36
CA LEU A 91 0.03 24.47 6.26
C LEU A 91 1.02 25.35 7.06
N PRO A 92 1.46 24.99 8.27
CA PRO A 92 2.51 25.75 8.96
C PRO A 92 3.81 25.78 8.18
N GLN A 93 4.24 24.64 7.62
CA GLN A 93 5.51 24.53 6.89
C GLN A 93 5.54 25.42 5.65
N PHE A 94 4.43 25.65 4.96
CA PHE A 94 4.37 26.56 3.79
C PHE A 94 4.51 28.04 4.16
N ARG A 95 4.41 28.38 5.43
CA ARG A 95 4.57 29.76 5.93
C ARG A 95 5.98 30.02 6.48
N GLU A 96 6.75 28.95 6.69
CA GLU A 96 8.11 29.06 7.20
C GLU A 96 9.08 29.34 6.05
N LYS A 97 10.18 30.04 6.39
CA LYS A 97 11.29 30.24 5.44
C LYS A 97 12.22 29.05 5.51
N HIS A 98 12.23 28.25 4.47
CA HIS A 98 13.16 27.13 4.34
C HIS A 98 14.53 27.61 3.86
N LYS A 99 15.58 27.21 4.59
CA LYS A 99 16.97 27.40 4.18
C LYS A 99 17.55 26.08 3.72
N PHE A 100 18.46 26.13 2.75
CA PHE A 100 19.19 24.94 2.34
C PHE A 100 19.93 24.32 3.53
N SER A 101 19.75 23.02 3.73
CA SER A 101 20.46 22.22 4.72
C SER A 101 21.09 21.03 4.02
N TYR A 102 22.42 20.95 4.09
CA TYR A 102 23.17 19.80 3.55
C TYR A 102 22.72 18.47 4.19
N GLU A 103 22.40 18.47 5.49
CA GLU A 103 21.90 17.28 6.19
C GLU A 103 20.57 16.79 5.64
N ASN A 104 19.64 17.72 5.39
CA ASN A 104 18.35 17.39 4.79
C ASN A 104 18.51 16.91 3.34
N PHE A 105 19.39 17.56 2.59
CA PHE A 105 19.71 17.18 1.21
C PHE A 105 20.28 15.76 1.14
N ASP A 106 21.34 15.47 1.92
CA ASP A 106 21.98 14.15 1.96
C ASP A 106 21.03 13.05 2.45
N ALA A 107 20.25 13.33 3.51
CA ALA A 107 19.26 12.38 4.02
C ALA A 107 18.12 12.15 3.02
N GLY A 108 17.61 13.20 2.37
CA GLY A 108 16.57 13.10 1.34
C GLY A 108 17.03 12.31 0.12
N LEU A 109 18.25 12.57 -0.36
CA LEU A 109 18.85 11.85 -1.48
C LEU A 109 18.95 10.34 -1.20
N ARG A 110 19.41 9.97 0.00
CA ARG A 110 19.50 8.54 0.39
C ARG A 110 18.14 7.87 0.45
N LEU A 111 17.10 8.56 0.92
CA LEU A 111 15.72 8.04 0.89
C LEU A 111 15.26 7.81 -0.56
N MET A 112 15.53 8.77 -1.46
CA MET A 112 15.19 8.62 -2.88
C MET A 112 15.93 7.46 -3.54
N ILE A 113 17.23 7.31 -3.31
CA ILE A 113 18.02 6.20 -3.86
C ILE A 113 17.44 4.85 -3.41
N TRP A 114 17.09 4.72 -2.12
CA TRP A 114 16.46 3.52 -1.61
C TRP A 114 15.05 3.32 -2.21
N GLY A 115 14.28 4.39 -2.37
CA GLY A 115 12.97 4.36 -3.05
C GLY A 115 13.08 3.91 -4.51
N PHE A 116 14.06 4.41 -5.26
CA PHE A 116 14.33 3.96 -6.64
C PHE A 116 14.74 2.49 -6.70
N PHE A 117 15.55 2.00 -5.76
CA PHE A 117 15.85 0.57 -5.66
C PHE A 117 14.56 -0.25 -5.47
N MET A 118 13.71 0.13 -4.53
CA MET A 118 12.45 -0.59 -4.29
C MET A 118 11.54 -0.58 -5.53
N LYS A 119 11.40 0.57 -6.20
CA LYS A 119 10.56 0.72 -7.39
C LYS A 119 11.15 -0.05 -8.58
N LEU A 120 12.37 0.29 -9.00
CA LEU A 120 12.92 -0.17 -10.28
C LEU A 120 13.53 -1.58 -10.22
N CYS A 121 14.15 -1.94 -9.10
CA CYS A 121 14.85 -3.23 -9.00
C CYS A 121 14.00 -4.34 -8.37
N VAL A 122 13.03 -3.98 -7.52
CA VAL A 122 12.13 -4.98 -6.91
C VAL A 122 10.77 -4.96 -7.61
N ALA A 123 9.99 -3.89 -7.47
CA ALA A 123 8.60 -3.85 -7.93
C ALA A 123 8.49 -4.08 -9.45
N ASP A 124 9.16 -3.25 -10.25
CA ASP A 124 9.09 -3.31 -11.71
C ASP A 124 9.74 -4.59 -12.28
N ARG A 125 10.71 -5.16 -11.56
CA ARG A 125 11.33 -6.43 -11.95
C ARG A 125 10.37 -7.61 -11.81
N VAL A 126 9.66 -7.71 -10.68
CA VAL A 126 8.74 -8.84 -10.45
C VAL A 126 7.39 -8.66 -11.11
N SER A 127 7.02 -7.42 -11.48
CA SER A 127 5.72 -7.12 -12.12
C SER A 127 5.55 -7.85 -13.44
N THR A 128 6.60 -7.98 -14.25
CA THR A 128 6.57 -8.69 -15.54
C THR A 128 6.12 -10.14 -15.38
N TYR A 129 6.65 -10.83 -14.35
CA TYR A 129 6.23 -12.20 -14.03
C TYR A 129 4.79 -12.25 -13.50
N VAL A 130 4.44 -11.34 -12.58
CA VAL A 130 3.10 -11.28 -12.00
C VAL A 130 2.05 -11.04 -13.08
N ASP A 131 2.29 -10.09 -13.98
CA ASP A 131 1.35 -9.73 -15.05
C ASP A 131 1.20 -10.87 -16.07
N ALA A 132 2.30 -11.52 -16.46
CA ALA A 132 2.25 -12.66 -17.34
C ALA A 132 1.40 -13.81 -16.77
N VAL A 133 1.56 -14.10 -15.46
CA VAL A 133 0.87 -15.23 -14.81
C VAL A 133 -0.57 -14.89 -14.45
N TYR A 134 -0.84 -13.73 -13.85
CA TYR A 134 -2.20 -13.37 -13.42
C TYR A 134 -3.14 -13.08 -14.57
N ASN A 135 -2.65 -12.44 -15.65
CA ASN A 135 -3.48 -12.13 -16.81
C ASN A 135 -3.81 -13.39 -17.64
N ASN A 136 -3.03 -14.46 -17.50
CA ASN A 136 -3.22 -15.74 -18.18
C ASN A 136 -3.33 -16.90 -17.16
N TYR A 137 -3.99 -16.67 -16.02
CA TYR A 137 -4.02 -17.61 -14.89
C TYR A 137 -4.51 -19.01 -15.24
N MET A 138 -5.35 -19.16 -16.28
CA MET A 138 -5.84 -20.45 -16.76
C MET A 138 -4.75 -21.34 -17.36
N GLU A 139 -3.72 -20.74 -17.98
CA GLU A 139 -2.63 -21.44 -18.65
C GLU A 139 -1.50 -21.83 -17.71
N HIS A 140 -1.48 -21.26 -16.49
CA HIS A 140 -0.41 -21.46 -15.53
C HIS A 140 -0.77 -22.43 -14.41
N SER A 141 0.23 -23.18 -13.94
CA SER A 141 0.11 -24.10 -12.81
C SER A 141 -0.08 -23.38 -11.48
N GLY A 142 -0.61 -24.10 -10.49
CA GLY A 142 -0.76 -23.56 -9.12
C GLY A 142 0.56 -23.12 -8.48
N VAL A 143 1.68 -23.78 -8.81
CA VAL A 143 3.02 -23.39 -8.35
C VAL A 143 3.42 -22.03 -8.92
N SER A 144 3.15 -21.79 -10.19
CA SER A 144 3.41 -20.51 -10.86
C SER A 144 2.54 -19.40 -10.28
N LEU A 145 1.26 -19.68 -10.00
CA LEU A 145 0.32 -18.75 -9.38
C LEU A 145 0.72 -18.41 -7.94
N LEU A 146 1.20 -19.39 -7.16
CA LEU A 146 1.72 -19.17 -5.82
C LEU A 146 2.95 -18.27 -5.84
N LEU A 147 3.89 -18.52 -6.75
CA LEU A 147 5.08 -17.67 -6.94
C LEU A 147 4.69 -16.24 -7.37
N ALA A 148 3.74 -16.10 -8.30
CA ALA A 148 3.24 -14.81 -8.72
C ALA A 148 2.57 -14.05 -7.58
N THR A 149 1.81 -14.74 -6.71
CA THR A 149 1.21 -14.15 -5.50
C THR A 149 2.28 -13.69 -4.50
N PHE A 150 3.33 -14.50 -4.32
CA PHE A 150 4.48 -14.11 -3.51
C PHE A 150 5.19 -12.88 -4.09
N PHE A 151 5.45 -12.86 -5.38
CA PHE A 151 6.06 -11.70 -6.05
C PHE A 151 5.16 -10.46 -5.98
N PHE A 152 3.85 -10.61 -6.18
CA PHE A 152 2.90 -9.51 -6.05
C PHE A 152 2.91 -8.89 -4.64
N THR A 153 3.10 -9.71 -3.61
CA THR A 153 3.22 -9.23 -2.22
C THR A 153 4.39 -8.25 -2.08
N PHE A 154 5.53 -8.51 -2.73
CA PHE A 154 6.66 -7.58 -2.74
C PHE A 154 6.50 -6.46 -3.76
N GLN A 155 5.88 -6.72 -4.90
CA GLN A 155 5.57 -5.71 -5.92
C GLN A 155 4.75 -4.57 -5.33
N ILE A 156 3.58 -4.86 -4.75
CA ILE A 156 2.68 -3.83 -4.20
C ILE A 156 3.33 -3.05 -3.05
N TYR A 157 4.13 -3.72 -2.23
CA TYR A 157 4.89 -3.06 -1.16
C TYR A 157 5.96 -2.13 -1.73
N CYS A 158 6.81 -2.63 -2.59
CA CYS A 158 7.97 -1.91 -3.10
C CYS A 158 7.58 -0.79 -4.07
N ASP A 159 6.54 -0.98 -4.87
CA ASP A 159 6.00 0.05 -5.75
C ASP A 159 5.52 1.25 -4.94
N PHE A 160 4.70 1.01 -3.93
CA PHE A 160 4.13 2.09 -3.15
C PHE A 160 5.07 2.66 -2.08
N ALA A 161 5.80 1.83 -1.35
CA ALA A 161 6.77 2.32 -0.38
C ALA A 161 7.95 3.03 -1.06
N GLY A 162 8.41 2.53 -2.21
CA GLY A 162 9.44 3.18 -3.02
C GLY A 162 8.99 4.58 -3.45
N TYR A 163 7.79 4.71 -4.01
CA TYR A 163 7.22 6.00 -4.37
C TYR A 163 7.10 6.94 -3.17
N SER A 164 6.58 6.44 -2.04
CA SER A 164 6.46 7.23 -0.81
C SER A 164 7.82 7.72 -0.31
N LEU A 165 8.87 6.91 -0.39
CA LEU A 165 10.23 7.30 0.00
C LEU A 165 10.82 8.36 -0.94
N ILE A 166 10.56 8.28 -2.24
CA ILE A 166 10.95 9.31 -3.21
C ILE A 166 10.24 10.62 -2.89
N ALA A 167 8.94 10.58 -2.60
CA ALA A 167 8.15 11.74 -2.20
C ALA A 167 8.67 12.38 -0.90
N ILE A 168 8.92 11.57 0.14
CA ILE A 168 9.47 12.02 1.42
C ILE A 168 10.89 12.59 1.23
N GLY A 169 11.71 11.92 0.44
CA GLY A 169 13.09 12.32 0.19
C GLY A 169 13.19 13.64 -0.56
N SER A 170 12.42 13.81 -1.66
CA SER A 170 12.38 15.06 -2.42
C SER A 170 11.84 16.23 -1.61
N SER A 171 10.79 16.01 -0.81
CA SER A 171 10.27 17.01 0.13
C SER A 171 11.32 17.42 1.17
N LYS A 172 12.04 16.45 1.72
CA LYS A 172 13.09 16.70 2.72
C LYS A 172 14.24 17.53 2.18
N MET A 173 14.64 17.29 0.92
CA MET A 173 15.64 18.09 0.24
C MET A 173 15.25 19.57 0.12
N MET A 174 13.95 19.85 0.00
CA MET A 174 13.36 21.19 -0.03
C MET A 174 13.09 21.78 1.36
N GLY A 175 13.35 21.02 2.43
CA GLY A 175 13.12 21.44 3.80
C GLY A 175 11.73 21.11 4.36
N PHE A 176 10.89 20.37 3.62
CA PHE A 176 9.57 19.94 4.08
C PHE A 176 9.63 18.54 4.68
N THR A 177 8.83 18.31 5.72
CA THR A 177 8.71 17.02 6.38
C THR A 177 7.34 16.42 6.10
N LEU A 178 7.32 15.28 5.39
CA LEU A 178 6.14 14.46 5.19
C LEU A 178 6.10 13.31 6.21
N MET A 179 4.90 12.80 6.47
CA MET A 179 4.72 11.66 7.36
C MET A 179 5.22 10.36 6.73
N GLU A 180 5.68 9.43 7.56
CA GLU A 180 6.03 8.08 7.13
C GLU A 180 4.77 7.32 6.69
N ASN A 181 4.87 6.57 5.58
CA ASN A 181 3.75 5.81 5.05
C ASN A 181 3.90 4.29 5.23
N PHE A 182 5.12 3.79 5.36
CA PHE A 182 5.42 2.37 5.57
C PHE A 182 6.53 2.17 6.59
N HIS A 183 6.35 1.20 7.48
CA HIS A 183 7.33 0.84 8.50
C HIS A 183 7.52 -0.67 8.60
N ARG A 184 8.26 -1.27 7.63
CA ARG A 184 8.56 -2.73 7.57
C ARG A 184 7.32 -3.60 7.82
N PRO A 185 6.29 -3.54 7.00
CA PRO A 185 4.98 -4.11 7.30
C PRO A 185 4.98 -5.64 7.40
N TYR A 186 5.88 -6.33 6.69
CA TYR A 186 5.95 -7.78 6.69
C TYR A 186 6.62 -8.40 7.93
N PHE A 187 7.13 -7.56 8.83
CA PHE A 187 7.55 -7.98 10.18
C PHE A 187 6.44 -7.85 11.24
N ALA A 188 5.23 -7.52 10.84
CA ALA A 188 4.10 -7.42 11.74
C ALA A 188 3.71 -8.79 12.33
N LYS A 189 3.46 -8.82 13.64
CA LYS A 189 3.11 -10.03 14.43
C LYS A 189 1.59 -10.25 14.50
N SER A 190 0.81 -9.38 13.87
CA SER A 190 -0.66 -9.45 13.79
C SER A 190 -1.18 -8.54 12.69
N ILE A 191 -2.38 -8.81 12.20
CA ILE A 191 -3.05 -7.94 11.22
C ILE A 191 -3.24 -6.51 11.76
N LYS A 192 -3.48 -6.36 13.07
CA LYS A 192 -3.55 -5.04 13.71
C LYS A 192 -2.21 -4.29 13.62
N GLU A 193 -1.10 -4.97 13.84
CA GLU A 193 0.23 -4.39 13.71
C GLU A 193 0.58 -4.11 12.24
N PHE A 194 0.18 -5.01 11.32
CA PHE A 194 0.35 -4.80 9.88
C PHE A 194 -0.22 -3.45 9.45
N TRP A 195 -1.47 -3.13 9.80
CA TRP A 195 -2.12 -1.87 9.45
C TRP A 195 -1.56 -0.64 10.20
N ARG A 196 -0.76 -0.82 11.23
CA ARG A 196 0.03 0.26 11.85
C ARG A 196 1.33 0.53 11.11
N ARG A 197 1.77 -0.40 10.26
CA ARG A 197 3.02 -0.36 9.50
C ARG A 197 2.80 -0.20 8.00
N TRP A 198 1.58 -0.45 7.52
CA TRP A 198 1.16 -0.40 6.12
C TRP A 198 0.29 0.82 5.87
N HIS A 199 0.63 1.61 4.82
CA HIS A 199 -0.14 2.78 4.37
C HIS A 199 -0.65 3.63 5.54
N ILE A 200 0.28 4.05 6.40
CA ILE A 200 0.01 4.67 7.71
C ILE A 200 -0.85 5.92 7.55
N SER A 201 -0.61 6.72 6.50
CA SER A 201 -1.37 7.93 6.22
C SER A 201 -2.86 7.63 5.98
N LEU A 202 -3.17 6.61 5.18
CA LEU A 202 -4.55 6.16 4.92
C LEU A 202 -5.18 5.51 6.15
N SER A 203 -4.45 4.61 6.82
CA SER A 203 -4.92 3.91 8.02
C SER A 203 -5.28 4.88 9.14
N THR A 204 -4.48 5.92 9.34
CA THR A 204 -4.78 6.99 10.30
C THR A 204 -5.93 7.87 9.83
N TRP A 205 -6.07 8.11 8.51
CA TRP A 205 -7.19 8.84 7.95
C TRP A 205 -8.53 8.13 8.24
N PHE A 206 -8.64 6.85 7.91
CA PHE A 206 -9.85 6.07 8.21
C PHE A 206 -10.13 5.97 9.71
N LYS A 207 -9.10 5.85 10.53
CA LYS A 207 -9.24 5.89 11.97
C LYS A 207 -9.87 7.19 12.45
N ASP A 208 -9.36 8.35 11.99
CA ASP A 208 -9.75 9.66 12.52
C ASP A 208 -11.09 10.16 11.98
N TYR A 209 -11.41 9.82 10.72
CA TYR A 209 -12.58 10.37 10.04
C TYR A 209 -13.72 9.37 9.83
N LEU A 210 -13.49 8.07 10.06
CA LEU A 210 -14.54 7.05 9.96
C LEU A 210 -14.67 6.25 11.26
N TYR A 211 -13.62 5.57 11.71
CA TYR A 211 -13.70 4.67 12.85
C TYR A 211 -14.05 5.37 14.17
N ILE A 212 -13.35 6.47 14.50
CA ILE A 212 -13.63 7.25 15.74
C ILE A 212 -15.04 7.87 15.70
N PRO A 213 -15.52 8.50 14.62
CA PRO A 213 -16.88 9.01 14.55
C PRO A 213 -17.97 7.94 14.68
N LEU A 214 -17.73 6.70 14.24
CA LEU A 214 -18.64 5.58 14.47
C LEU A 214 -18.73 5.12 15.95
N GLY A 215 -17.89 5.71 16.82
CA GLY A 215 -17.75 5.39 18.24
C GLY A 215 -16.45 4.66 18.60
N GLY A 216 -15.66 4.25 17.60
CA GLY A 216 -14.36 3.61 17.81
C GLY A 216 -14.46 2.35 18.68
N ASN A 217 -13.59 2.26 19.69
CA ASN A 217 -13.57 1.21 20.71
C ASN A 217 -14.20 1.66 22.06
N ARG A 218 -14.82 2.85 22.10
CA ARG A 218 -15.47 3.39 23.32
C ARG A 218 -16.96 3.02 23.39
N VAL A 219 -17.37 1.97 22.71
CA VAL A 219 -18.74 1.45 22.60
C VAL A 219 -18.77 -0.01 23.01
N GLY A 220 -19.96 -0.59 23.10
CA GLY A 220 -20.12 -2.00 23.43
C GLY A 220 -19.36 -2.91 22.46
N HIS A 221 -18.99 -4.12 22.91
CA HIS A 221 -18.09 -5.05 22.22
C HIS A 221 -18.53 -5.32 20.76
N TYR A 222 -19.77 -5.73 20.52
CA TYR A 222 -20.26 -6.03 19.16
C TYR A 222 -20.28 -4.81 18.26
N ARG A 223 -20.60 -3.63 18.79
CA ARG A 223 -20.55 -2.37 18.05
C ARG A 223 -19.12 -2.00 17.68
N HIS A 224 -18.13 -2.26 18.56
CA HIS A 224 -16.71 -2.10 18.25
C HIS A 224 -16.28 -2.99 17.07
N LEU A 225 -16.66 -4.29 17.07
CA LEU A 225 -16.35 -5.22 15.98
C LEU A 225 -16.97 -4.75 14.66
N TRP A 226 -18.23 -4.30 14.71
CA TRP A 226 -18.91 -3.72 13.56
C TRP A 226 -18.23 -2.45 13.03
N ASN A 227 -17.83 -1.54 13.90
CA ASN A 227 -17.08 -0.33 13.51
C ASN A 227 -15.77 -0.66 12.79
N LEU A 228 -15.05 -1.69 13.23
CA LEU A 228 -13.85 -2.19 12.55
C LEU A 228 -14.20 -2.75 11.19
N PHE A 229 -15.18 -3.64 11.12
CA PHE A 229 -15.60 -4.27 9.85
C PHE A 229 -15.99 -3.22 8.81
N VAL A 230 -16.87 -2.28 9.18
CA VAL A 230 -17.29 -1.19 8.28
C VAL A 230 -16.12 -0.34 7.83
N THR A 231 -15.17 -0.04 8.73
CA THR A 231 -13.97 0.75 8.37
C THR A 231 -13.14 0.07 7.31
N PHE A 232 -12.90 -1.23 7.41
CA PHE A 232 -12.15 -2.00 6.42
C PHE A 232 -12.94 -2.22 5.13
N LEU A 233 -14.25 -2.45 5.22
CA LEU A 233 -15.14 -2.55 4.06
C LEU A 233 -15.09 -1.26 3.22
N VAL A 234 -15.26 -0.11 3.85
CA VAL A 234 -15.19 1.20 3.18
C VAL A 234 -13.78 1.46 2.61
N SER A 235 -12.73 1.02 3.32
CA SER A 235 -11.36 1.08 2.80
C SER A 235 -11.21 0.23 1.53
N GLY A 236 -11.77 -0.98 1.50
CA GLY A 236 -11.78 -1.84 0.31
C GLY A 236 -12.49 -1.17 -0.87
N ILE A 237 -13.71 -0.68 -0.66
CA ILE A 237 -14.47 0.05 -1.69
C ILE A 237 -13.68 1.23 -2.23
N TRP A 238 -12.97 1.97 -1.37
CA TRP A 238 -12.16 3.11 -1.79
C TRP A 238 -11.00 2.71 -2.72
N HIS A 239 -10.38 1.53 -2.52
CA HIS A 239 -9.28 1.08 -3.37
C HIS A 239 -9.71 0.85 -4.81
N GLY A 240 -10.88 0.27 -5.07
CA GLY A 240 -11.34 0.02 -6.42
C GLY A 240 -12.82 -0.26 -6.54
N ALA A 241 -13.37 0.07 -7.70
CA ALA A 241 -14.77 -0.17 -8.07
C ALA A 241 -14.95 -1.60 -8.60
N ASN A 242 -14.64 -2.60 -7.76
CA ASN A 242 -14.77 -4.03 -8.07
C ASN A 242 -15.11 -4.81 -6.80
N LEU A 243 -15.86 -5.91 -6.93
CA LEU A 243 -16.23 -6.79 -5.83
C LEU A 243 -15.01 -7.47 -5.17
N THR A 244 -13.91 -7.62 -5.89
CA THR A 244 -12.65 -8.15 -5.34
C THR A 244 -12.11 -7.25 -4.23
N PHE A 245 -12.17 -5.93 -4.38
CA PHE A 245 -11.77 -4.97 -3.33
C PHE A 245 -12.73 -4.96 -2.15
N VAL A 246 -14.03 -5.15 -2.40
CA VAL A 246 -15.04 -5.30 -1.34
C VAL A 246 -14.72 -6.53 -0.49
N LEU A 247 -14.39 -7.66 -1.13
CA LEU A 247 -14.01 -8.90 -0.45
C LEU A 247 -12.67 -8.75 0.27
N TRP A 248 -11.67 -8.11 -0.35
CA TRP A 248 -10.38 -7.83 0.26
C TRP A 248 -10.53 -7.00 1.56
N GLY A 249 -11.30 -5.92 1.51
CA GLY A 249 -11.59 -5.10 2.70
C GLY A 249 -12.33 -5.89 3.77
N SER A 250 -13.34 -6.68 3.38
CA SER A 250 -14.10 -7.56 4.28
C SER A 250 -13.20 -8.57 4.98
N LEU A 251 -12.27 -9.22 4.25
CA LEU A 251 -11.29 -10.15 4.82
C LEU A 251 -10.42 -9.48 5.88
N HIS A 252 -9.88 -8.30 5.61
CA HIS A 252 -9.09 -7.58 6.59
C HIS A 252 -9.91 -7.18 7.82
N GLY A 253 -11.18 -6.78 7.65
CA GLY A 253 -12.11 -6.56 8.74
C GLY A 253 -12.33 -7.81 9.58
N LEU A 254 -12.58 -8.95 8.94
CA LEU A 254 -12.74 -10.25 9.61
C LEU A 254 -11.46 -10.70 10.33
N TYR A 255 -10.28 -10.54 9.72
CA TYR A 255 -9.01 -10.84 10.37
C TYR A 255 -8.80 -10.03 11.66
N GLN A 256 -9.20 -8.75 11.68
CA GLN A 256 -9.15 -7.93 12.89
C GLN A 256 -10.10 -8.45 13.96
N ILE A 257 -11.33 -8.81 13.59
CA ILE A 257 -12.34 -9.36 14.50
C ILE A 257 -11.83 -10.68 15.10
N VAL A 258 -11.38 -11.62 14.25
CA VAL A 258 -10.82 -12.90 14.70
C VAL A 258 -9.62 -12.70 15.64
N GLY A 259 -8.75 -11.72 15.33
CA GLY A 259 -7.62 -11.39 16.20
C GLY A 259 -8.04 -10.86 17.58
N ILE A 260 -9.12 -10.08 17.65
CA ILE A 260 -9.68 -9.59 18.92
C ILE A 260 -10.30 -10.73 19.71
N GLU A 261 -11.17 -11.55 19.06
CA GLU A 261 -11.85 -12.67 19.72
C GLU A 261 -10.86 -13.76 20.17
N LYS A 262 -9.87 -14.07 19.34
CA LYS A 262 -8.77 -14.98 19.75
C LYS A 262 -8.11 -14.53 21.05
N ASN A 263 -7.74 -13.25 21.15
CA ASN A 263 -7.09 -12.73 22.36
C ASN A 263 -8.02 -12.66 23.57
N ARG A 264 -9.34 -12.64 23.36
CA ARG A 264 -10.37 -12.62 24.40
C ARG A 264 -10.70 -14.03 24.91
N LEU A 265 -10.79 -15.00 24.00
CA LEU A 265 -11.32 -16.34 24.29
C LEU A 265 -10.24 -17.37 24.60
N LEU A 266 -9.03 -17.22 24.00
CA LEU A 266 -7.99 -18.21 24.17
C LEU A 266 -6.98 -17.81 25.24
N PRO A 267 -6.56 -18.77 26.10
CA PRO A 267 -5.51 -18.52 27.09
C PRO A 267 -4.18 -18.23 26.40
N LYS A 268 -3.36 -17.42 27.04
CA LYS A 268 -2.00 -17.15 26.55
C LYS A 268 -1.16 -18.42 26.71
N VAL A 269 -0.72 -18.97 25.58
CA VAL A 269 0.17 -20.14 25.55
C VAL A 269 1.59 -19.70 25.92
N ASN A 270 2.20 -20.42 26.86
CA ASN A 270 3.55 -20.14 27.33
C ASN A 270 4.58 -20.81 26.38
N VAL A 271 4.90 -20.10 25.27
CA VAL A 271 5.90 -20.54 24.28
C VAL A 271 7.07 -19.56 24.31
N SER A 272 8.25 -20.00 23.91
CA SER A 272 9.42 -19.12 23.73
C SER A 272 9.03 -17.86 22.94
N LYS A 273 9.32 -16.69 23.51
CA LYS A 273 8.97 -15.39 22.91
C LYS A 273 9.49 -15.23 21.48
N ARG A 274 10.66 -15.78 21.16
CA ARG A 274 11.26 -15.70 19.81
C ARG A 274 10.49 -16.56 18.81
N LEU A 275 10.22 -17.84 19.14
CA LEU A 275 9.46 -18.74 18.28
C LEU A 275 8.05 -18.22 18.03
N HIS A 276 7.38 -17.75 19.07
CA HIS A 276 6.04 -17.14 18.96
C HIS A 276 6.06 -15.89 18.07
N THR A 277 7.09 -15.06 18.17
CA THR A 277 7.24 -13.87 17.30
C THR A 277 7.40 -14.27 15.84
N VAL A 278 8.31 -15.18 15.52
CA VAL A 278 8.54 -15.64 14.13
C VAL A 278 7.29 -16.30 13.57
N PHE A 279 6.65 -17.18 14.33
CA PHE A 279 5.41 -17.83 13.91
C PHE A 279 4.29 -16.82 13.61
N ASN A 280 4.08 -15.85 14.49
CA ASN A 280 3.06 -14.82 14.27
C ASN A 280 3.37 -13.93 13.06
N CYS A 281 4.65 -13.60 12.80
CA CYS A 281 5.04 -12.87 11.59
C CYS A 281 4.73 -13.69 10.34
N LEU A 282 5.07 -14.99 10.33
CA LEU A 282 4.78 -15.87 9.20
C LEU A 282 3.27 -16.01 8.95
N VAL A 283 2.49 -16.26 9.99
CA VAL A 283 1.01 -16.34 9.87
C VAL A 283 0.44 -15.02 9.35
N THR A 284 0.89 -13.89 9.88
CA THR A 284 0.42 -12.57 9.42
C THR A 284 0.78 -12.35 7.96
N PHE A 285 2.01 -12.68 7.55
CA PHE A 285 2.47 -12.57 6.17
C PHE A 285 1.62 -13.43 5.22
N VAL A 286 1.37 -14.71 5.58
CA VAL A 286 0.53 -15.62 4.77
C VAL A 286 -0.90 -15.12 4.64
N LEU A 287 -1.52 -14.62 5.73
CA LEU A 287 -2.88 -14.05 5.67
C LEU A 287 -2.96 -12.81 4.77
N VAL A 288 -1.95 -11.95 4.84
CA VAL A 288 -1.86 -10.76 3.99
C VAL A 288 -1.60 -11.16 2.54
N MET A 289 -0.67 -12.10 2.29
CA MET A 289 -0.40 -12.64 0.95
C MET A 289 -1.66 -13.26 0.33
N PHE A 290 -2.44 -14.01 1.10
CA PHE A 290 -3.72 -14.56 0.64
C PHE A 290 -4.72 -13.44 0.27
N ALA A 291 -4.83 -12.39 1.08
CA ALA A 291 -5.71 -11.27 0.80
C ALA A 291 -5.28 -10.51 -0.48
N TRP A 292 -3.98 -10.45 -0.79
CA TRP A 292 -3.47 -9.82 -2.00
C TRP A 292 -3.93 -10.52 -3.30
N ILE A 293 -4.35 -11.79 -3.26
CA ILE A 293 -4.95 -12.47 -4.43
C ILE A 293 -6.19 -11.71 -4.90
N PHE A 294 -7.08 -11.33 -3.98
CA PHE A 294 -8.28 -10.56 -4.30
C PHE A 294 -7.95 -9.15 -4.77
N PHE A 295 -6.88 -8.56 -4.27
CA PHE A 295 -6.46 -7.22 -4.68
C PHE A 295 -5.93 -7.20 -6.12
N ARG A 296 -5.23 -8.28 -6.57
CA ARG A 296 -4.62 -8.38 -7.90
C ARG A 296 -5.57 -8.97 -8.96
N ALA A 297 -6.48 -9.82 -8.58
CA ALA A 297 -7.37 -10.50 -9.51
C ALA A 297 -8.34 -9.52 -10.19
N ASN A 298 -8.64 -9.77 -11.46
CA ASN A 298 -9.51 -8.91 -12.25
C ASN A 298 -10.99 -8.98 -11.81
N ASP A 299 -11.43 -10.15 -11.34
CA ASP A 299 -12.79 -10.40 -10.85
C ASP A 299 -12.80 -11.54 -9.80
N LEU A 300 -13.96 -11.78 -9.18
CA LEU A 300 -14.08 -12.82 -8.16
C LEU A 300 -13.89 -14.23 -8.71
N HIS A 301 -14.32 -14.49 -9.95
CA HIS A 301 -14.16 -15.80 -10.57
C HIS A 301 -12.67 -16.12 -10.74
N SER A 302 -11.90 -15.21 -11.30
CA SER A 302 -10.44 -15.37 -11.44
C SER A 302 -9.76 -15.52 -10.09
N ALA A 303 -10.15 -14.73 -9.07
CA ALA A 303 -9.58 -14.85 -7.72
C ALA A 303 -9.80 -16.24 -7.12
N PHE A 304 -11.03 -16.77 -7.16
CA PHE A 304 -11.32 -18.11 -6.64
C PHE A 304 -10.69 -19.22 -7.48
N SER A 305 -10.63 -19.07 -8.81
CA SER A 305 -9.95 -20.01 -9.69
C SER A 305 -8.45 -20.09 -9.41
N ILE A 306 -7.78 -18.94 -9.20
CA ILE A 306 -6.38 -18.86 -8.79
C ILE A 306 -6.16 -19.60 -7.46
N ILE A 307 -7.01 -19.34 -6.47
CA ILE A 307 -6.95 -20.03 -5.17
C ILE A 307 -7.10 -21.54 -5.36
N ALA A 308 -8.11 -22.00 -6.11
CA ALA A 308 -8.34 -23.40 -6.36
C ALA A 308 -7.13 -24.05 -7.03
N LYS A 309 -6.57 -23.44 -8.08
CA LYS A 309 -5.39 -23.95 -8.79
C LYS A 309 -4.15 -24.02 -7.90
N ILE A 310 -3.92 -23.05 -7.02
CA ILE A 310 -2.79 -23.09 -6.07
C ILE A 310 -2.82 -24.36 -5.21
N PHE A 311 -3.99 -24.87 -4.84
CA PHE A 311 -4.12 -26.05 -4.01
C PHE A 311 -4.25 -27.37 -4.78
N THR A 312 -4.76 -27.35 -6.02
CA THR A 312 -5.10 -28.56 -6.78
C THR A 312 -4.17 -28.85 -7.94
N ASP A 313 -3.55 -27.83 -8.55
CA ASP A 313 -2.74 -27.97 -9.75
C ASP A 313 -1.22 -27.89 -9.42
N ARG A 314 -0.54 -29.04 -9.55
CA ARG A 314 0.90 -29.19 -9.25
C ARG A 314 1.76 -29.24 -10.53
N GLY A 315 1.35 -28.56 -11.60
CA GLY A 315 2.09 -28.50 -12.86
C GLY A 315 3.47 -27.84 -12.74
N SER A 316 4.17 -27.73 -13.86
CA SER A 316 5.51 -27.14 -13.94
C SER A 316 5.52 -25.65 -13.61
N LEU A 317 6.64 -25.19 -13.09
CA LEU A 317 6.87 -23.76 -12.84
C LEU A 317 7.07 -23.03 -14.16
N PHE A 318 6.30 -21.98 -14.38
CA PHE A 318 6.55 -21.00 -15.44
C PHE A 318 7.80 -20.17 -15.09
N THR A 319 8.73 -20.04 -16.00
CA THR A 319 10.00 -19.34 -15.76
C THR A 319 10.04 -17.92 -16.36
N GLY A 320 8.96 -17.50 -17.04
CA GLY A 320 8.88 -16.16 -17.64
C GLY A 320 10.00 -15.91 -18.66
N GLU A 321 10.73 -14.82 -18.45
CA GLU A 321 11.91 -14.44 -19.23
C GLU A 321 13.13 -15.35 -18.98
N GLY A 322 12.97 -16.41 -18.22
CA GLY A 322 14.00 -17.39 -17.88
C GLY A 322 14.46 -17.34 -16.42
N ILE A 323 15.17 -18.38 -16.04
CA ILE A 323 15.69 -18.58 -14.67
C ILE A 323 16.54 -17.37 -14.19
N PRO A 324 17.42 -16.75 -14.99
CA PRO A 324 18.19 -15.60 -14.54
C PRO A 324 17.34 -14.41 -14.09
N SER A 325 16.23 -14.14 -14.76
CA SER A 325 15.30 -13.06 -14.38
C SER A 325 14.63 -13.33 -13.03
N LEU A 326 14.20 -14.58 -12.80
CA LEU A 326 13.66 -15.02 -11.52
C LEU A 326 14.68 -14.88 -10.38
N LEU A 327 15.91 -15.35 -10.61
CA LEU A 327 16.99 -15.26 -9.61
C LEU A 327 17.33 -13.81 -9.26
N LEU A 328 17.34 -12.92 -10.27
CA LEU A 328 17.55 -11.49 -10.05
C LEU A 328 16.41 -10.88 -9.19
N GLY A 329 15.16 -11.25 -9.46
CA GLY A 329 14.01 -10.85 -8.66
C GLY A 329 14.16 -11.29 -7.19
N PHE A 330 14.49 -12.55 -6.95
CA PHE A 330 14.76 -13.06 -5.60
C PHE A 330 15.95 -12.38 -4.92
N MET A 331 17.01 -12.10 -5.66
CA MET A 331 18.18 -11.38 -5.15
C MET A 331 17.80 -9.97 -4.68
N CYS A 332 17.04 -9.23 -5.47
CA CYS A 332 16.59 -7.88 -5.11
C CYS A 332 15.65 -7.90 -3.88
N ILE A 333 14.73 -8.87 -3.82
CA ILE A 333 13.90 -9.10 -2.62
C ILE A 333 14.78 -9.46 -1.43
N GLY A 334 15.81 -10.30 -1.62
CA GLY A 334 16.77 -10.65 -0.57
C GLY A 334 17.51 -9.43 -0.01
N ILE A 335 17.98 -8.52 -0.86
CA ILE A 335 18.63 -7.26 -0.44
C ILE A 335 17.65 -6.38 0.37
N LEU A 336 16.40 -6.26 -0.09
CA LEU A 336 15.34 -5.57 0.65
C LEU A 336 15.17 -6.17 2.05
N MET A 337 14.96 -7.49 2.12
CA MET A 337 14.72 -8.19 3.37
C MET A 337 15.91 -8.12 4.33
N LEU A 338 17.13 -8.23 3.83
CA LEU A 338 18.35 -8.07 4.66
C LEU A 338 18.42 -6.68 5.30
N LYS A 339 18.10 -5.62 4.53
CA LYS A 339 18.04 -4.26 5.09
C LYS A 339 16.93 -4.14 6.14
N GLU A 340 15.74 -4.66 5.85
CA GLU A 340 14.61 -4.57 6.79
C GLU A 340 14.82 -5.38 8.07
N ILE A 341 15.43 -6.57 7.97
CA ILE A 341 15.85 -7.38 9.14
C ILE A 341 16.86 -6.59 9.98
N LYS A 342 17.88 -6.03 9.33
CA LYS A 342 18.88 -5.20 10.00
C LYS A 342 18.21 -4.06 10.78
N ASP A 343 17.29 -3.35 10.14
CA ASP A 343 16.62 -2.20 10.74
C ASP A 343 15.60 -2.60 11.84
N GLU A 344 14.91 -3.74 11.68
CA GLU A 344 13.99 -4.29 12.70
C GLU A 344 14.74 -4.79 13.94
N MET A 345 15.90 -5.41 13.74
CA MET A 345 16.77 -5.87 14.81
C MET A 345 17.70 -4.80 15.38
N SER A 346 17.64 -3.57 14.87
CA SER A 346 18.52 -2.44 15.26
C SER A 346 20.01 -2.77 15.15
N ILE A 347 20.40 -3.58 14.15
CA ILE A 347 21.79 -3.95 13.91
C ILE A 347 22.57 -2.74 13.35
N LYS A 348 23.64 -2.34 14.03
CA LYS A 348 24.43 -1.15 13.71
C LYS A 348 25.44 -1.38 12.57
N VAL A 349 24.96 -1.79 11.40
CA VAL A 349 25.77 -1.82 10.18
C VAL A 349 25.37 -0.63 9.30
N HIS A 350 26.29 0.28 9.06
CA HIS A 350 25.98 1.56 8.41
C HIS A 350 26.86 1.80 7.18
N ALA A 351 26.81 0.93 6.17
CA ALA A 351 27.58 1.15 4.94
C ALA A 351 27.17 2.47 4.24
N LEU A 352 25.87 2.61 3.90
CA LEU A 352 25.34 3.81 3.24
C LEU A 352 25.31 5.06 4.16
N ASN A 353 25.31 4.86 5.47
CA ASN A 353 25.28 5.90 6.50
C ASN A 353 26.61 5.96 7.30
N SER A 354 27.69 5.46 6.74
CA SER A 354 28.99 5.46 7.42
C SER A 354 29.44 6.87 7.78
N LYS A 355 30.03 7.02 8.99
CA LYS A 355 30.70 8.26 9.38
C LYS A 355 31.95 8.50 8.56
N ASN A 356 32.59 7.44 8.05
CA ASN A 356 33.71 7.55 7.13
C ASN A 356 33.22 8.00 5.76
N TYR A 357 33.70 9.15 5.30
CA TYR A 357 33.33 9.78 4.04
C TYR A 357 33.56 8.87 2.83
N TRP A 358 34.70 8.22 2.73
CA TRP A 358 35.05 7.36 1.59
C TRP A 358 34.19 6.09 1.55
N VAL A 359 33.99 5.44 2.70
CA VAL A 359 33.08 4.25 2.79
C VAL A 359 31.69 4.63 2.36
N ARG A 360 31.18 5.78 2.79
CA ARG A 360 29.86 6.26 2.43
C ARG A 360 29.73 6.52 0.93
N ILE A 361 30.66 7.27 0.32
CA ILE A 361 30.60 7.58 -1.11
C ILE A 361 30.74 6.32 -1.95
N ILE A 362 31.74 5.47 -1.68
CA ILE A 362 31.91 4.23 -2.42
C ILE A 362 30.67 3.35 -2.33
N SER A 363 30.10 3.19 -1.12
CA SER A 363 28.88 2.39 -0.93
C SER A 363 27.68 2.94 -1.70
N ILE A 364 27.48 4.27 -1.69
CA ILE A 364 26.39 4.93 -2.42
C ILE A 364 26.61 4.78 -3.93
N SER A 365 27.84 5.02 -4.43
CA SER A 365 28.15 4.90 -5.85
C SER A 365 27.96 3.47 -6.37
N LEU A 366 28.44 2.47 -5.62
CA LEU A 366 28.23 1.05 -5.96
C LEU A 366 26.74 0.69 -5.94
N PHE A 367 25.98 1.22 -4.99
CA PHE A 367 24.54 0.94 -4.92
C PHE A 367 23.77 1.62 -6.06
N ILE A 368 24.14 2.84 -6.46
CA ILE A 368 23.58 3.50 -7.66
C ILE A 368 23.93 2.71 -8.92
N ALA A 369 25.19 2.28 -9.09
CA ALA A 369 25.59 1.44 -10.21
C ALA A 369 24.80 0.13 -10.25
N PHE A 370 24.60 -0.50 -9.09
CA PHE A 370 23.76 -1.69 -8.97
C PHE A 370 22.32 -1.41 -9.43
N ILE A 371 21.70 -0.30 -9.00
CA ILE A 371 20.37 0.10 -9.44
C ILE A 371 20.32 0.25 -10.96
N ILE A 372 21.26 0.98 -11.55
CA ILE A 372 21.30 1.22 -13.01
C ILE A 372 21.43 -0.08 -13.79
N LEU A 373 22.25 -1.02 -13.31
CA LEU A 373 22.49 -2.30 -13.97
C LEU A 373 21.32 -3.30 -13.83
N THR A 374 20.54 -3.19 -12.75
CA THR A 374 19.47 -4.14 -12.44
C THR A 374 18.05 -3.57 -12.58
N ALA A 375 17.91 -2.27 -12.84
CA ALA A 375 16.62 -1.63 -13.03
C ALA A 375 15.82 -2.26 -14.17
N SER A 376 14.53 -2.41 -13.96
CA SER A 376 13.57 -2.73 -15.01
C SER A 376 12.81 -1.48 -15.38
N PHE A 377 12.89 -1.06 -16.65
CA PHE A 377 12.14 0.10 -17.15
C PHE A 377 10.88 -0.32 -17.92
N ASN A 378 10.65 -1.62 -18.06
CA ASN A 378 9.47 -2.20 -18.68
C ASN A 378 8.33 -2.46 -17.68
N GLY A 379 8.50 -2.02 -16.43
CA GLY A 379 7.46 -2.06 -15.41
C GLY A 379 6.25 -1.23 -15.83
N GLY A 380 5.05 -1.72 -15.53
CA GLY A 380 3.80 -1.01 -15.79
C GLY A 380 3.70 0.34 -15.06
N ALA A 381 2.63 1.09 -15.34
CA ALA A 381 2.29 2.27 -14.57
C ALA A 381 2.21 1.95 -13.07
N PHE A 382 2.38 2.98 -12.23
CA PHE A 382 2.23 2.82 -10.77
C PHE A 382 0.95 2.04 -10.43
N ILE A 383 1.06 1.07 -9.52
CA ILE A 383 0.01 0.07 -9.29
C ILE A 383 -1.35 0.70 -8.97
N TYR A 384 -1.38 1.85 -8.29
CA TYR A 384 -2.63 2.57 -7.99
C TYR A 384 -3.25 3.33 -9.18
N PHE A 385 -2.62 3.33 -10.35
CA PHE A 385 -3.24 3.83 -11.59
C PHE A 385 -3.98 2.73 -12.36
N GLN A 386 -3.85 1.49 -11.91
CA GLN A 386 -4.50 0.34 -12.52
C GLN A 386 -5.89 0.06 -11.93
N PHE A 387 -6.27 0.77 -10.86
CA PHE A 387 -7.52 0.53 -10.10
C PHE A 387 -8.44 1.74 -10.04
#